data_e8e5e4f46d2257a38472231bfa8a98d1
#
_entry.id   e8e5e4f46d2257a38472231bfa8a98d1
#
_cell.length_a   1.000
_cell.length_b   1.000
_cell.length_c   1.000
_cell.angle_alpha   90.00
_cell.angle_beta   90.00
_cell.angle_gamma   90.00
#
_symmetry.space_group_name_H-M   'P 1'
#
loop_
_entity.id
_entity.type
_entity.pdbx_description
1 polymer ?
#
loop_
_entity_poly.entity_id
_entity_poly.type
_entity_poly.pdbx_seq_one_letter_code
_entity_poly.pdbx_strand_id
1 'polypeptide(L)'
;MTVTADAQTIPLRALNQVTYCPRLYYLQYVDCVMPTNEHVEGGLFDHRRVDDPALGNRTRKEGDASRSRGVHLSSETLGISGILDVIEEKDGASYPVETKHGSAPRDDDGRPTTWDNDAVQLCGQVLLMEEAFGARVERGFQFYAGSRERVEVRFTNELRAKTRAAIDECRRLSTLDAPPDPLPAELRHRCFGCSLAPVCQPEETLYCLERIELMPGAEAAAGITRVLPQVSESESHSQCGRRVRFDRRSSRAHRSRRSASTALTVPGKGV
;
A
#
# COMPACT_ATOMS: atom_id res chain seq x y z
N MET A 1 -4.91 5.32 33.57
CA MET A 1 -4.98 5.71 32.16
C MET A 1 -4.31 4.60 31.36
N THR A 2 -5.07 3.65 30.86
CA THR A 2 -4.59 2.57 29.99
C THR A 2 -4.34 3.18 28.62
N VAL A 3 -3.07 3.28 28.23
CA VAL A 3 -2.70 3.59 26.84
C VAL A 3 -3.15 2.41 26.01
N THR A 4 -4.27 2.56 25.30
CA THR A 4 -4.66 1.62 24.24
C THR A 4 -3.54 1.61 23.23
N ALA A 5 -2.94 0.43 23.01
CA ALA A 5 -1.96 0.23 21.93
C ALA A 5 -2.64 0.68 20.63
N ASP A 6 -2.08 1.73 20.02
CA ASP A 6 -2.52 2.25 18.74
C ASP A 6 -2.48 1.08 17.74
N ALA A 7 -3.62 0.63 17.27
CA ALA A 7 -3.71 -0.47 16.33
C ALA A 7 -3.04 0.01 15.03
N GLN A 8 -1.82 -0.45 14.81
CA GLN A 8 -1.00 -0.02 13.68
C GLN A 8 -1.72 -0.36 12.37
N THR A 9 -2.15 0.67 11.65
CA THR A 9 -2.85 0.54 10.38
C THR A 9 -1.90 0.09 9.28
N ILE A 10 -2.42 -0.67 8.32
CA ILE A 10 -1.69 -1.08 7.12
C ILE A 10 -1.54 0.14 6.20
N PRO A 11 -0.33 0.55 5.82
CA PRO A 11 -0.16 1.67 4.91
C PRO A 11 -0.64 1.32 3.50
N LEU A 12 -1.25 2.28 2.79
CA LEU A 12 -1.75 2.08 1.42
C LEU A 12 -0.70 1.48 0.46
N ARG A 13 0.56 1.89 0.61
CA ARG A 13 1.66 1.34 -0.19
C ARG A 13 1.84 -0.17 0.00
N ALA A 14 1.52 -0.70 1.18
CA ALA A 14 1.61 -2.13 1.45
C ALA A 14 0.65 -2.96 0.57
N LEU A 15 -0.49 -2.37 0.17
CA LEU A 15 -1.43 -3.02 -0.74
C LEU A 15 -0.83 -3.21 -2.14
N ASN A 16 -0.07 -2.23 -2.60
CA ASN A 16 0.70 -2.36 -3.84
C ASN A 16 1.71 -3.50 -3.73
N GLN A 17 2.47 -3.54 -2.64
CA GLN A 17 3.55 -4.48 -2.46
C GLN A 17 3.08 -5.92 -2.29
N VAL A 18 2.03 -6.16 -1.50
CA VAL A 18 1.46 -7.50 -1.33
C VAL A 18 0.88 -8.05 -2.63
N THR A 19 0.26 -7.17 -3.44
CA THR A 19 -0.28 -7.55 -4.76
C THR A 19 0.84 -7.82 -5.76
N TYR A 20 1.94 -7.10 -5.67
CA TYR A 20 3.12 -7.34 -6.49
C TYR A 20 3.79 -8.67 -6.13
N CYS A 21 4.07 -8.88 -4.85
CA CYS A 21 4.71 -10.09 -4.32
C CYS A 21 4.46 -10.19 -2.80
N PRO A 22 3.78 -11.26 -2.32
CA PRO A 22 3.55 -11.46 -0.88
C PRO A 22 4.85 -11.49 -0.06
N ARG A 23 5.92 -12.10 -0.58
CA ARG A 23 7.23 -12.15 0.07
C ARG A 23 7.88 -10.76 0.17
N LEU A 24 7.71 -9.89 -0.83
CA LEU A 24 8.17 -8.50 -0.77
C LEU A 24 7.51 -7.77 0.40
N TYR A 25 6.18 -7.89 0.53
CA TYR A 25 5.45 -7.32 1.66
C TYR A 25 6.01 -7.83 2.99
N TYR A 26 6.14 -9.15 3.14
CA TYR A 26 6.62 -9.76 4.38
C TYR A 26 8.01 -9.24 4.77
N LEU A 27 8.96 -9.29 3.85
CA LEU A 27 10.32 -8.83 4.11
C LEU A 27 10.37 -7.34 4.50
N GLN A 28 9.54 -6.49 3.89
CA GLN A 28 9.54 -5.06 4.19
C GLN A 28 8.77 -4.69 5.46
N TYR A 29 7.61 -5.29 5.72
CA TYR A 29 6.73 -4.86 6.81
C TYR A 29 6.78 -5.76 8.04
N VAL A 30 7.16 -7.01 7.89
CA VAL A 30 7.28 -7.95 9.02
C VAL A 30 8.73 -8.07 9.47
N ASP A 31 9.66 -8.29 8.53
CA ASP A 31 11.09 -8.40 8.82
C ASP A 31 11.84 -7.05 8.78
N CYS A 32 11.18 -5.96 8.37
CA CYS A 32 11.72 -4.60 8.32
C CYS A 32 12.97 -4.45 7.44
N VAL A 33 13.08 -5.24 6.38
CA VAL A 33 14.18 -5.17 5.42
C VAL A 33 13.87 -4.09 4.36
N MET A 34 14.61 -3.00 4.37
CA MET A 34 14.36 -1.82 3.53
C MET A 34 15.58 -1.44 2.67
N PRO A 35 16.05 -2.31 1.76
CA PRO A 35 17.08 -1.92 0.81
C PRO A 35 16.51 -0.94 -0.20
N THR A 36 17.33 0.01 -0.65
CA THR A 36 17.01 0.94 -1.71
C THR A 36 17.59 0.47 -3.04
N ASN A 37 16.97 0.88 -4.14
CA ASN A 37 17.53 0.80 -5.49
C ASN A 37 17.13 2.06 -6.27
N GLU A 38 17.67 2.23 -7.48
CA GLU A 38 17.39 3.40 -8.33
C GLU A 38 15.89 3.65 -8.59
N HIS A 39 15.07 2.59 -8.66
CA HIS A 39 13.63 2.72 -8.85
C HIS A 39 12.93 3.26 -7.59
N VAL A 40 13.36 2.83 -6.40
CA VAL A 40 12.84 3.34 -5.13
C VAL A 40 13.27 4.79 -4.92
N GLU A 41 14.54 5.11 -5.21
CA GLU A 41 15.07 6.47 -5.09
C GLU A 41 14.40 7.43 -6.09
N GLY A 42 14.18 6.99 -7.33
CA GLY A 42 13.44 7.76 -8.33
C GLY A 42 12.00 8.06 -7.89
N GLY A 43 11.30 7.06 -7.36
CA GLY A 43 9.97 7.25 -6.80
C GLY A 43 9.94 8.24 -5.63
N LEU A 44 10.90 8.16 -4.72
CA LEU A 44 11.03 9.11 -3.61
C LEU A 44 11.31 10.54 -4.09
N PHE A 45 12.08 10.70 -5.16
CA PHE A 45 12.37 12.01 -5.75
C PHE A 45 11.11 12.65 -6.35
N ASP A 46 10.30 11.88 -7.08
CA ASP A 46 9.05 12.37 -7.67
C ASP A 46 8.03 12.75 -6.59
N HIS A 47 7.92 11.93 -5.53
CA HIS A 47 7.04 12.24 -4.39
C HIS A 47 7.47 13.49 -3.62
N ARG A 48 8.77 13.80 -3.50
CA ARG A 48 9.21 15.06 -2.86
C ARG A 48 8.61 16.30 -3.50
N ARG A 49 8.35 16.27 -4.80
CA ARG A 49 7.69 17.40 -5.51
C ARG A 49 6.19 17.48 -5.24
N VAL A 50 5.56 16.33 -4.94
CA VAL A 50 4.14 16.26 -4.57
C VAL A 50 3.97 16.65 -3.09
N ASP A 51 4.93 16.22 -2.24
CA ASP A 51 4.92 16.39 -0.78
C ASP A 51 5.61 17.68 -0.32
N ASP A 52 6.06 18.57 -1.23
CA ASP A 52 6.75 19.81 -0.87
C ASP A 52 5.87 20.67 0.04
N PRO A 53 6.26 20.89 1.32
CA PRO A 53 5.49 21.71 2.26
C PRO A 53 5.28 23.15 1.78
N ALA A 54 6.17 23.65 0.90
CA ALA A 54 6.03 24.99 0.30
C ALA A 54 4.92 25.01 -0.75
N LEU A 55 4.62 23.87 -1.39
CA LEU A 55 3.45 23.68 -2.25
C LEU A 55 2.21 23.28 -1.45
N GLY A 56 2.39 22.91 -0.19
CA GLY A 56 1.49 22.73 0.95
C GLY A 56 0.11 22.19 0.66
N ASN A 57 -0.52 21.67 1.66
CA ASN A 57 -1.93 21.31 1.85
C ASN A 57 -2.94 22.39 1.31
N ARG A 58 -2.66 22.96 0.12
CA ARG A 58 -3.41 24.05 -0.49
C ARG A 58 -4.32 23.48 -1.55
N THR A 59 -5.61 23.59 -1.29
CA THR A 59 -6.61 23.50 -2.34
C THR A 59 -6.34 24.60 -3.36
N ARG A 60 -5.85 24.25 -4.55
CA ARG A 60 -5.63 25.16 -5.65
C ARG A 60 -6.79 25.03 -6.62
N LYS A 61 -7.48 26.15 -6.87
CA LYS A 61 -8.47 26.20 -7.94
C LYS A 61 -7.76 26.48 -9.26
N GLU A 62 -8.00 25.62 -10.24
CA GLU A 62 -7.49 25.76 -11.60
C GLU A 62 -8.68 25.62 -12.55
N GLY A 63 -9.26 26.74 -12.96
CA GLY A 63 -10.55 26.78 -13.65
C GLY A 63 -11.69 26.24 -12.77
N ASP A 64 -12.49 25.32 -13.32
CA ASP A 64 -13.59 24.67 -12.61
C ASP A 64 -13.15 23.47 -11.74
N ALA A 65 -11.85 23.15 -11.71
CA ALA A 65 -11.31 22.06 -10.92
C ALA A 65 -10.63 22.56 -9.65
N SER A 66 -10.89 21.88 -8.55
CA SER A 66 -10.19 22.04 -7.28
C SER A 66 -9.24 20.88 -7.07
N ARG A 67 -8.02 21.14 -6.56
CA ARG A 67 -7.01 20.11 -6.25
C ARG A 67 -6.55 20.23 -4.82
N SER A 68 -6.70 19.17 -4.06
CA SER A 68 -6.14 19.02 -2.71
C SER A 68 -4.99 18.03 -2.74
N ARG A 69 -3.85 18.35 -2.13
CA ARG A 69 -2.62 17.53 -2.14
C ARG A 69 -2.27 17.05 -0.75
N GLY A 70 -1.63 15.87 -0.67
CA GLY A 70 -1.10 15.35 0.59
C GLY A 70 -2.18 15.09 1.64
N VAL A 71 -3.35 14.59 1.24
CA VAL A 71 -4.48 14.37 2.14
C VAL A 71 -4.29 13.06 2.91
N HIS A 72 -4.14 13.17 4.25
CA HIS A 72 -4.04 12.02 5.13
C HIS A 72 -5.42 11.45 5.44
N LEU A 73 -5.64 10.18 5.15
CA LEU A 73 -6.85 9.45 5.50
C LEU A 73 -6.50 8.14 6.21
N SER A 74 -7.38 7.73 7.12
CA SER A 74 -7.29 6.45 7.82
C SER A 74 -8.67 5.88 8.06
N SER A 75 -8.76 4.57 8.11
CA SER A 75 -9.98 3.82 8.44
C SER A 75 -9.67 2.80 9.52
N GLU A 76 -10.33 2.92 10.66
CA GLU A 76 -10.28 1.89 11.71
C GLU A 76 -11.02 0.63 11.27
N THR A 77 -12.11 0.79 10.51
CA THR A 77 -12.92 -0.32 10.01
C THR A 77 -12.13 -1.20 9.04
N LEU A 78 -11.41 -0.59 8.11
CA LEU A 78 -10.57 -1.28 7.14
C LEU A 78 -9.17 -1.57 7.69
N GLY A 79 -8.74 -0.89 8.76
CA GLY A 79 -7.40 -1.01 9.34
C GLY A 79 -6.31 -0.57 8.37
N ILE A 80 -6.57 0.43 7.54
CA ILE A 80 -5.61 0.98 6.56
C ILE A 80 -5.48 2.49 6.72
N SER A 81 -4.32 3.03 6.32
CA SER A 81 -4.07 4.47 6.33
C SER A 81 -3.11 4.86 5.21
N GLY A 82 -3.12 6.14 4.84
CA GLY A 82 -2.15 6.65 3.89
C GLY A 82 -2.36 8.11 3.52
N ILE A 83 -1.44 8.60 2.70
CA ILE A 83 -1.47 9.93 2.12
C ILE A 83 -1.91 9.78 0.67
N LEU A 84 -2.91 10.54 0.27
CA LEU A 84 -3.34 10.65 -1.12
C LEU A 84 -2.56 11.79 -1.77
N ASP A 85 -1.91 11.51 -2.89
CA ASP A 85 -1.08 12.50 -3.60
C ASP A 85 -1.92 13.71 -4.01
N VAL A 86 -3.03 13.46 -4.68
CA VAL A 86 -3.95 14.50 -5.13
C VAL A 86 -5.39 13.99 -5.09
N ILE A 87 -6.29 14.80 -4.56
CA ILE A 87 -7.73 14.66 -4.78
C ILE A 87 -8.14 15.79 -5.71
N GLU A 88 -8.71 15.44 -6.86
CA GLU A 88 -9.31 16.41 -7.79
C GLU A 88 -10.82 16.41 -7.64
N GLU A 89 -11.39 17.61 -7.61
CA GLU A 89 -12.83 17.84 -7.70
C GLU A 89 -13.14 18.51 -9.03
N LYS A 90 -14.01 17.91 -9.81
CA LYS A 90 -14.48 18.45 -11.09
C LYS A 90 -15.91 17.99 -11.36
N ASP A 91 -16.74 18.89 -11.82
CA ASP A 91 -18.15 18.60 -12.16
C ASP A 91 -18.93 17.97 -10.99
N GLY A 92 -18.62 18.36 -9.74
CA GLY A 92 -19.25 17.85 -8.54
C GLY A 92 -18.81 16.42 -8.11
N ALA A 93 -17.83 15.85 -8.80
CA ALA A 93 -17.25 14.56 -8.44
C ALA A 93 -15.81 14.73 -7.92
N SER A 94 -15.49 14.02 -6.84
CA SER A 94 -14.13 13.95 -6.28
C SER A 94 -13.50 12.60 -6.63
N TYR A 95 -12.25 12.61 -7.08
CA TYR A 95 -11.51 11.40 -7.43
C TYR A 95 -10.01 11.52 -7.13
N PRO A 96 -9.35 10.41 -6.77
CA PRO A 96 -7.92 10.42 -6.50
C PRO A 96 -7.09 10.41 -7.79
N VAL A 97 -5.93 11.04 -7.72
CA VAL A 97 -4.87 10.95 -8.73
C VAL A 97 -3.57 10.57 -8.03
N GLU A 98 -3.05 9.39 -8.35
CA GLU A 98 -1.80 8.86 -7.81
C GLU A 98 -0.68 8.99 -8.84
N THR A 99 0.50 9.42 -8.42
CA THR A 99 1.67 9.58 -9.29
C THR A 99 2.58 8.36 -9.21
N LYS A 100 3.02 7.83 -10.34
CA LYS A 100 4.00 6.75 -10.46
C LYS A 100 5.20 7.20 -11.29
N HIS A 101 6.39 6.80 -10.85
CA HIS A 101 7.66 7.19 -11.48
C HIS A 101 7.82 6.63 -12.89
N GLY A 102 7.47 5.38 -13.13
CA GLY A 102 7.68 4.68 -14.40
C GLY A 102 6.77 5.13 -15.56
N SER A 103 6.78 4.32 -16.62
CA SER A 103 5.90 4.47 -17.78
C SER A 103 4.65 3.59 -17.62
N ALA A 104 3.54 4.04 -18.19
CA ALA A 104 2.31 3.26 -18.22
C ALA A 104 2.52 1.95 -18.99
N PRO A 105 2.05 0.81 -18.46
CA PRO A 105 2.03 -0.43 -19.25
C PRO A 105 1.06 -0.29 -20.43
N ARG A 106 1.18 -1.19 -21.38
CA ARG A 106 0.33 -1.25 -22.56
C ARG A 106 -0.54 -2.51 -22.51
N ASP A 107 -1.79 -2.37 -22.88
CA ASP A 107 -2.66 -3.50 -23.16
C ASP A 107 -2.33 -4.14 -24.53
N ASP A 108 -3.06 -5.20 -24.91
CA ASP A 108 -2.87 -5.92 -26.16
C ASP A 108 -3.14 -5.06 -27.41
N ASP A 109 -3.92 -3.97 -27.27
CA ASP A 109 -4.18 -2.99 -28.32
C ASP A 109 -3.15 -1.83 -28.34
N GLY A 110 -2.13 -1.88 -27.46
CA GLY A 110 -1.10 -0.85 -27.33
C GLY A 110 -1.56 0.42 -26.59
N ARG A 111 -2.75 0.42 -25.97
CA ARG A 111 -3.28 1.55 -25.20
C ARG A 111 -2.66 1.59 -23.80
N PRO A 112 -2.43 2.80 -23.23
CA PRO A 112 -1.94 2.90 -21.87
C PRO A 112 -2.95 2.32 -20.89
N THR A 113 -2.45 1.47 -19.99
CA THR A 113 -3.22 0.83 -18.93
C THR A 113 -2.50 1.00 -17.58
N THR A 114 -2.97 0.35 -16.52
CA THR A 114 -2.35 0.38 -15.20
C THR A 114 -1.94 -1.01 -14.76
N TRP A 115 -0.86 -1.08 -13.95
CA TRP A 115 -0.50 -2.32 -13.30
C TRP A 115 -1.53 -2.71 -12.23
N ASP A 116 -1.79 -3.99 -12.10
CA ASP A 116 -2.72 -4.53 -11.10
C ASP A 116 -2.46 -4.04 -9.68
N ASN A 117 -1.21 -4.03 -9.27
CA ASN A 117 -0.79 -3.58 -7.94
C ASN A 117 -1.01 -2.07 -7.74
N ASP A 118 -0.84 -1.25 -8.80
CA ASP A 118 -1.12 0.17 -8.77
C ASP A 118 -2.63 0.43 -8.69
N ALA A 119 -3.43 -0.33 -9.45
CA ALA A 119 -4.88 -0.24 -9.39
C ALA A 119 -5.44 -0.59 -8.00
N VAL A 120 -4.88 -1.62 -7.35
CA VAL A 120 -5.25 -2.03 -5.98
C VAL A 120 -4.91 -0.93 -4.97
N GLN A 121 -3.73 -0.31 -5.06
CA GLN A 121 -3.36 0.81 -4.20
C GLN A 121 -4.30 1.99 -4.37
N LEU A 122 -4.58 2.39 -5.62
CA LEU A 122 -5.49 3.50 -5.92
C LEU A 122 -6.92 3.20 -5.44
N CYS A 123 -7.38 1.96 -5.58
CA CYS A 123 -8.67 1.53 -5.04
C CYS A 123 -8.69 1.57 -3.50
N GLY A 124 -7.58 1.27 -2.83
CA GLY A 124 -7.43 1.46 -1.38
C GLY A 124 -7.63 2.92 -0.96
N GLN A 125 -7.09 3.88 -1.73
CA GLN A 125 -7.34 5.31 -1.51
C GLN A 125 -8.82 5.64 -1.63
N VAL A 126 -9.50 5.07 -2.63
CA VAL A 126 -10.93 5.28 -2.82
C VAL A 126 -11.76 4.74 -1.66
N LEU A 127 -11.43 3.57 -1.12
CA LEU A 127 -12.13 3.04 0.04
C LEU A 127 -12.03 3.98 1.25
N LEU A 128 -10.86 4.61 1.44
CA LEU A 128 -10.68 5.65 2.48
C LEU A 128 -11.48 6.91 2.19
N MET A 129 -11.50 7.37 0.93
CA MET A 129 -12.28 8.55 0.53
C MET A 129 -13.78 8.33 0.73
N GLU A 130 -14.30 7.17 0.34
CA GLU A 130 -15.71 6.82 0.47
C GLU A 130 -16.16 6.77 1.93
N GLU A 131 -15.30 6.23 2.83
CA GLU A 131 -15.59 6.22 4.25
C GLU A 131 -15.54 7.63 4.85
N ALA A 132 -14.54 8.44 4.46
CA ALA A 132 -14.36 9.79 5.00
C ALA A 132 -15.41 10.78 4.50
N PHE A 133 -15.80 10.69 3.24
CA PHE A 133 -16.68 11.69 2.59
C PHE A 133 -18.11 11.22 2.39
N GLY A 134 -18.39 9.92 2.60
CA GLY A 134 -19.73 9.34 2.48
C GLY A 134 -20.27 9.29 1.05
N ALA A 135 -19.44 9.46 0.04
CA ALA A 135 -19.81 9.50 -1.37
C ALA A 135 -19.06 8.41 -2.14
N ARG A 136 -19.76 7.72 -3.05
CA ARG A 136 -19.15 6.69 -3.88
C ARG A 136 -18.27 7.31 -4.97
N VAL A 137 -17.09 6.72 -5.15
CA VAL A 137 -16.10 7.13 -6.16
C VAL A 137 -16.01 6.04 -7.23
N GLU A 138 -16.38 6.36 -8.46
CA GLU A 138 -16.46 5.36 -9.54
C GLU A 138 -15.18 5.25 -10.36
N ARG A 139 -14.33 6.29 -10.34
CA ARG A 139 -13.08 6.35 -11.11
C ARG A 139 -12.02 7.17 -10.40
N GLY A 140 -10.77 6.92 -10.75
CA GLY A 140 -9.60 7.71 -10.38
C GLY A 140 -8.55 7.63 -11.48
N PHE A 141 -7.38 8.17 -11.24
CA PHE A 141 -6.34 8.24 -12.27
C PHE A 141 -4.98 7.86 -11.72
N GLN A 142 -4.23 7.11 -12.54
CA GLN A 142 -2.78 6.95 -12.39
C GLN A 142 -2.07 7.91 -13.33
N PHE A 143 -1.15 8.72 -12.80
CA PHE A 143 -0.27 9.55 -13.61
C PHE A 143 1.13 8.92 -13.63
N TYR A 144 1.56 8.43 -14.78
CA TYR A 144 2.88 7.86 -14.99
C TYR A 144 3.84 8.94 -15.48
N ALA A 145 4.77 9.36 -14.60
CA ALA A 145 5.69 10.48 -14.86
C ALA A 145 6.66 10.20 -16.00
N GLY A 146 7.12 8.95 -16.14
CA GLY A 146 8.05 8.52 -17.18
C GLY A 146 7.47 8.65 -18.60
N SER A 147 6.23 8.24 -18.81
CA SER A 147 5.53 8.39 -20.11
C SER A 147 4.67 9.63 -20.20
N ARG A 148 4.49 10.39 -19.08
CA ARG A 148 3.59 11.55 -18.96
C ARG A 148 2.14 11.24 -19.33
N GLU A 149 1.69 10.04 -19.04
CA GLU A 149 0.37 9.56 -19.35
C GLU A 149 -0.52 9.51 -18.12
N ARG A 150 -1.76 9.89 -18.30
CA ARG A 150 -2.81 9.79 -17.28
C ARG A 150 -3.78 8.69 -17.68
N VAL A 151 -3.85 7.65 -16.88
CA VAL A 151 -4.66 6.46 -17.13
C VAL A 151 -5.87 6.47 -16.20
N GLU A 152 -7.08 6.36 -16.76
CA GLU A 152 -8.30 6.20 -15.96
C GLU A 152 -8.40 4.79 -15.41
N VAL A 153 -8.72 4.69 -14.12
CA VAL A 153 -8.99 3.42 -13.43
C VAL A 153 -10.42 3.45 -12.94
N ARG A 154 -11.22 2.47 -13.37
CA ARG A 154 -12.61 2.29 -12.91
C ARG A 154 -12.65 1.34 -11.72
N PHE A 155 -13.32 1.74 -10.65
CA PHE A 155 -13.41 0.96 -9.42
C PHE A 155 -14.60 0.00 -9.46
N THR A 156 -14.42 -1.07 -10.25
CA THR A 156 -15.40 -2.16 -10.37
C THR A 156 -15.54 -2.95 -9.06
N ASN A 157 -16.58 -3.75 -8.95
CA ASN A 157 -16.77 -4.61 -7.78
C ASN A 157 -15.64 -5.63 -7.65
N GLU A 158 -15.08 -6.11 -8.76
CA GLU A 158 -13.95 -7.04 -8.83
C GLU A 158 -12.68 -6.39 -8.26
N LEU A 159 -12.35 -5.15 -8.68
CA LEU A 159 -11.20 -4.43 -8.16
C LEU A 159 -11.35 -4.13 -6.67
N ARG A 160 -12.54 -3.74 -6.23
CA ARG A 160 -12.85 -3.53 -4.81
C ARG A 160 -12.70 -4.80 -3.99
N ALA A 161 -13.18 -5.94 -4.49
CA ALA A 161 -13.02 -7.25 -3.85
C ALA A 161 -11.54 -7.65 -3.77
N LYS A 162 -10.77 -7.46 -4.87
CA LYS A 162 -9.32 -7.68 -4.92
C LYS A 162 -8.57 -6.82 -3.90
N THR A 163 -8.96 -5.56 -3.76
CA THR A 163 -8.36 -4.63 -2.78
C THR A 163 -8.63 -5.09 -1.35
N ARG A 164 -9.84 -5.51 -1.02
CA ARG A 164 -10.16 -6.07 0.31
C ARG A 164 -9.39 -7.35 0.58
N ALA A 165 -9.28 -8.24 -0.41
CA ALA A 165 -8.47 -9.45 -0.29
C ALA A 165 -6.98 -9.12 -0.05
N ALA A 166 -6.44 -8.07 -0.68
CA ALA A 166 -5.08 -7.61 -0.42
C ALA A 166 -4.90 -7.09 1.02
N ILE A 167 -5.89 -6.39 1.58
CA ILE A 167 -5.88 -5.97 2.99
C ILE A 167 -5.86 -7.19 3.90
N ASP A 168 -6.71 -8.19 3.64
CA ASP A 168 -6.77 -9.41 4.44
C ASP A 168 -5.49 -10.22 4.31
N GLU A 169 -4.88 -10.26 3.13
CA GLU A 169 -3.59 -10.92 2.90
C GLU A 169 -2.46 -10.23 3.68
N CYS A 170 -2.42 -8.89 3.72
CA CYS A 170 -1.47 -8.17 4.58
C CYS A 170 -1.59 -8.60 6.04
N ARG A 171 -2.84 -8.70 6.55
CA ARG A 171 -3.09 -9.16 7.92
C ARG A 171 -2.61 -10.60 8.13
N ARG A 172 -2.97 -11.49 7.20
CA ARG A 172 -2.57 -12.90 7.26
C ARG A 172 -1.05 -13.03 7.28
N LEU A 173 -0.36 -12.37 6.38
CA LEU A 173 1.11 -12.41 6.30
C LEU A 173 1.78 -11.87 7.56
N SER A 174 1.20 -10.85 8.18
CA SER A 174 1.74 -10.28 9.43
C SER A 174 1.67 -11.25 10.63
N THR A 175 0.90 -12.34 10.52
CA THR A 175 0.81 -13.37 11.57
C THR A 175 1.73 -14.57 11.34
N LEU A 176 2.44 -14.63 10.21
CA LEU A 176 3.36 -15.72 9.89
C LEU A 176 4.67 -15.56 10.67
N ASP A 177 5.29 -16.69 11.02
CA ASP A 177 6.60 -16.74 11.65
C ASP A 177 7.75 -16.73 10.62
N ALA A 178 7.44 -17.01 9.35
CA ALA A 178 8.42 -17.06 8.26
C ALA A 178 7.85 -16.42 6.98
N PRO A 179 8.72 -15.88 6.11
CA PRO A 179 8.28 -15.31 4.84
C PRO A 179 7.66 -16.39 3.93
N PRO A 180 6.60 -16.05 3.17
CA PRO A 180 6.07 -16.97 2.17
C PRO A 180 7.12 -17.26 1.10
N ASP A 181 6.91 -18.34 0.34
CA ASP A 181 7.82 -18.73 -0.73
C ASP A 181 8.03 -17.62 -1.76
N PRO A 182 9.18 -17.60 -2.45
CA PRO A 182 9.39 -16.73 -3.59
C PRO A 182 8.34 -16.95 -4.68
N LEU A 183 8.15 -15.92 -5.54
CA LEU A 183 7.23 -16.03 -6.66
C LEU A 183 7.55 -17.25 -7.53
N PRO A 184 6.54 -17.93 -8.08
CA PRO A 184 6.74 -19.04 -9.01
C PRO A 184 7.41 -18.56 -10.31
N ALA A 185 7.95 -19.48 -11.10
CA ALA A 185 8.78 -19.19 -12.27
C ALA A 185 8.10 -18.21 -13.26
N GLU A 186 6.79 -18.35 -13.47
CA GLU A 186 6.00 -17.54 -14.40
C GLU A 186 5.95 -16.06 -14.02
N LEU A 187 6.08 -15.76 -12.73
CA LEU A 187 6.02 -14.40 -12.18
C LEU A 187 7.39 -13.81 -11.84
N ARG A 188 8.48 -14.56 -12.03
CA ARG A 188 9.84 -14.11 -11.65
C ARG A 188 10.37 -12.94 -12.46
N HIS A 189 9.78 -12.67 -13.63
CA HIS A 189 10.09 -11.44 -14.37
C HIS A 189 9.90 -10.18 -13.50
N ARG A 190 9.04 -10.23 -12.46
CA ARG A 190 8.86 -9.13 -11.50
C ARG A 190 10.08 -8.93 -10.59
N CYS A 191 10.95 -9.93 -10.44
CA CYS A 191 12.12 -9.82 -9.58
C CYS A 191 13.21 -8.91 -10.16
N PHE A 192 13.25 -8.69 -11.47
CA PHE A 192 14.26 -7.84 -12.11
C PHE A 192 14.25 -6.38 -11.62
N GLY A 193 13.08 -5.83 -11.32
CA GLY A 193 12.93 -4.47 -10.79
C GLY A 193 12.76 -4.41 -9.26
N CYS A 194 12.84 -5.54 -8.58
CA CYS A 194 12.58 -5.62 -7.15
C CYS A 194 13.82 -5.22 -6.34
N SER A 195 13.68 -4.22 -5.45
CA SER A 195 14.78 -3.77 -4.58
C SER A 195 15.25 -4.87 -3.61
N LEU A 196 14.39 -5.86 -3.32
CA LEU A 196 14.69 -6.97 -2.43
C LEU A 196 15.25 -8.20 -3.14
N ALA A 197 15.36 -8.23 -4.47
CA ALA A 197 15.88 -9.39 -5.18
C ALA A 197 17.24 -9.88 -4.66
N PRO A 198 18.22 -9.00 -4.34
CA PRO A 198 19.51 -9.43 -3.79
C PRO A 198 19.43 -10.08 -2.41
N VAL A 199 18.42 -9.73 -1.62
CA VAL A 199 18.17 -10.30 -0.28
C VAL A 199 17.31 -11.56 -0.37
N CYS A 200 16.30 -11.50 -1.22
CA CYS A 200 15.32 -12.58 -1.42
C CYS A 200 15.94 -13.81 -2.07
N GLN A 201 16.86 -13.59 -3.04
CA GLN A 201 17.54 -14.65 -3.81
C GLN A 201 16.57 -15.78 -4.19
N PRO A 202 15.55 -15.50 -5.04
CA PRO A 202 14.39 -16.38 -5.19
C PRO A 202 14.75 -17.77 -5.71
N GLU A 203 15.73 -17.92 -6.59
CA GLU A 203 16.18 -19.18 -7.15
C GLU A 203 16.90 -20.02 -6.09
N GLU A 204 17.83 -19.43 -5.37
CA GLU A 204 18.60 -20.08 -4.32
C GLU A 204 17.69 -20.48 -3.15
N THR A 205 16.75 -19.60 -2.81
CA THR A 205 15.78 -19.87 -1.73
C THR A 205 14.92 -21.09 -2.08
N LEU A 206 14.35 -21.15 -3.29
CA LEU A 206 13.54 -22.30 -3.72
C LEU A 206 14.37 -23.58 -3.79
N TYR A 207 15.57 -23.49 -4.34
CA TYR A 207 16.47 -24.65 -4.37
C TYR A 207 16.76 -25.19 -2.96
N CYS A 208 16.98 -24.33 -1.97
CA CYS A 208 17.18 -24.74 -0.60
C CYS A 208 15.91 -25.36 0.02
N LEU A 209 14.73 -24.77 -0.23
CA LEU A 209 13.46 -25.29 0.27
C LEU A 209 13.16 -26.69 -0.28
N GLU A 210 13.30 -26.91 -1.59
CA GLU A 210 13.13 -28.22 -2.21
C GLU A 210 14.06 -29.27 -1.62
N ARG A 211 15.31 -28.94 -1.32
CA ARG A 211 16.26 -29.88 -0.72
C ARG A 211 15.92 -30.20 0.73
N ILE A 212 15.40 -29.26 1.50
CA ILE A 212 14.96 -29.51 2.88
C ILE A 212 13.80 -30.50 2.89
N GLU A 213 12.83 -30.35 1.98
CA GLU A 213 11.71 -31.28 1.84
C GLU A 213 12.15 -32.70 1.47
N LEU A 214 13.24 -32.83 0.71
CA LEU A 214 13.77 -34.11 0.27
C LEU A 214 14.63 -34.83 1.35
N MET A 215 14.95 -34.18 2.47
CA MET A 215 15.78 -34.75 3.54
C MET A 215 14.92 -35.29 4.68
N PRO A 216 14.73 -36.61 4.85
CA PRO A 216 14.01 -37.16 5.99
C PRO A 216 14.72 -36.82 7.29
N GLY A 217 14.02 -36.19 8.22
CA GLY A 217 14.56 -35.78 9.53
C GLY A 217 15.06 -34.34 9.59
N ALA A 218 14.85 -33.53 8.56
CA ALA A 218 15.24 -32.11 8.53
C ALA A 218 14.43 -31.22 9.50
N GLU A 219 13.41 -31.74 10.17
CA GLU A 219 12.68 -31.01 11.22
C GLU A 219 13.58 -30.48 12.36
N ALA A 220 14.73 -31.12 12.58
CA ALA A 220 15.72 -30.66 13.55
C ALA A 220 16.63 -29.54 13.03
N ALA A 221 16.67 -29.29 11.73
CA ALA A 221 17.46 -28.24 11.09
C ALA A 221 16.69 -26.94 10.84
N ALA A 222 15.51 -26.79 11.39
CA ALA A 222 14.75 -25.52 11.42
C ALA A 222 15.50 -24.35 12.09
N GLY A 223 16.74 -24.58 12.50
CA GLY A 223 17.71 -23.55 12.86
C GLY A 223 18.41 -22.85 11.69
N ILE A 224 18.14 -23.22 10.42
CA ILE A 224 18.56 -22.45 9.25
C ILE A 224 17.54 -21.32 8.99
N THR A 225 17.03 -20.80 10.04
CA THR A 225 16.24 -19.58 10.04
C THR A 225 17.22 -18.43 10.02
N ARG A 226 17.21 -17.66 8.94
CA ARG A 226 17.83 -16.34 8.85
C ARG A 226 19.36 -16.30 8.80
N VAL A 227 19.94 -16.62 7.68
CA VAL A 227 21.14 -15.89 7.27
C VAL A 227 20.69 -14.62 6.57
N LEU A 228 20.20 -13.66 7.35
CA LEU A 228 20.16 -12.28 6.90
C LEU A 228 21.60 -11.78 6.93
N PRO A 229 22.11 -11.16 5.84
CA PRO A 229 23.36 -10.42 5.94
C PRO A 229 23.19 -9.42 7.08
N GLN A 230 24.13 -9.41 8.02
CA GLN A 230 24.16 -8.41 9.09
C GLN A 230 24.38 -7.05 8.44
N VAL A 231 23.30 -6.32 8.20
CA VAL A 231 23.39 -4.90 7.89
C VAL A 231 23.82 -4.23 9.20
N SER A 232 24.95 -3.55 9.16
CA SER A 232 25.50 -2.83 10.31
C SER A 232 24.43 -1.92 10.93
N GLU A 233 24.25 -2.01 12.23
CA GLU A 233 23.17 -1.41 13.04
C GLU A 233 23.13 0.13 13.06
N SER A 234 23.82 0.85 12.18
CA SER A 234 24.05 2.28 12.40
C SER A 234 23.04 3.24 11.81
N GLU A 235 22.03 2.83 11.00
CA GLU A 235 21.18 3.82 10.34
C GLU A 235 19.68 3.52 10.20
N SER A 236 19.08 2.50 10.80
CA SER A 236 17.68 2.13 10.52
C SER A 236 16.70 2.14 11.70
N HIS A 237 16.98 2.80 12.82
CA HIS A 237 16.18 2.63 14.05
C HIS A 237 14.94 3.54 14.22
N SER A 238 14.51 4.28 13.22
CA SER A 238 13.41 5.25 13.45
C SER A 238 12.04 4.92 12.83
N GLN A 239 11.88 3.86 12.05
CA GLN A 239 10.61 3.61 11.35
C GLN A 239 9.99 2.21 11.48
N CYS A 240 10.65 1.25 12.11
CA CYS A 240 10.04 -0.05 12.33
C CYS A 240 9.44 -0.14 13.74
N GLY A 241 8.17 0.18 13.86
CA GLY A 241 7.38 -0.09 15.07
C GLY A 241 7.23 -1.59 15.25
N ARG A 242 7.69 -2.08 16.41
CA ARG A 242 7.61 -3.45 16.97
C ARG A 242 6.59 -4.37 16.26
N ARG A 243 6.98 -5.66 16.10
CA ARG A 243 6.14 -6.78 15.64
C ARG A 243 4.67 -6.58 15.95
N VAL A 244 3.84 -6.48 14.91
CA VAL A 244 2.38 -6.43 15.04
C VAL A 244 1.92 -7.80 15.50
N ARG A 245 1.65 -7.97 16.80
CA ARG A 245 0.90 -9.13 17.30
C ARG A 245 -0.57 -8.78 17.20
N PHE A 246 -1.24 -9.33 16.21
CA PHE A 246 -2.71 -9.32 16.17
C PHE A 246 -3.22 -10.29 17.24
N ASP A 247 -3.76 -9.76 18.33
CA ASP A 247 -4.42 -10.58 19.35
C ASP A 247 -5.76 -11.10 18.82
N ARG A 248 -5.93 -12.42 18.81
CA ARG A 248 -7.13 -13.12 18.32
C ARG A 248 -8.37 -12.96 19.23
N ARG A 249 -8.40 -12.02 20.19
CA ARG A 249 -9.45 -11.94 21.21
C ARG A 249 -10.28 -10.66 21.20
N SER A 250 -10.83 -10.24 20.07
CA SER A 250 -11.91 -9.25 20.14
C SER A 250 -12.93 -9.35 19.01
N SER A 251 -13.47 -10.55 18.78
CA SER A 251 -14.73 -10.71 18.07
C SER A 251 -15.84 -11.09 19.06
N ARG A 252 -16.21 -10.16 19.93
CA ARG A 252 -17.53 -10.22 20.62
C ARG A 252 -18.10 -8.81 20.73
N ALA A 253 -19.25 -8.68 20.08
CA ALA A 253 -20.18 -7.60 20.06
C ALA A 253 -20.21 -6.69 21.30
N HIS A 254 -20.15 -5.39 21.07
CA HIS A 254 -20.88 -4.43 21.90
C HIS A 254 -21.65 -3.46 21.00
N ARG A 255 -22.96 -3.77 20.89
CA ARG A 255 -23.97 -2.76 20.56
C ARG A 255 -24.14 -1.89 21.81
N SER A 256 -23.87 -0.59 21.72
CA SER A 256 -24.71 0.39 22.43
C SER A 256 -24.27 1.82 22.15
N ARG A 257 -25.21 2.55 21.58
CA ARG A 257 -25.65 3.92 21.89
C ARG A 257 -24.73 5.11 21.65
N ARG A 258 -25.12 5.83 20.58
CA ARG A 258 -25.56 7.26 20.54
C ARG A 258 -24.77 8.28 21.37
N SER A 259 -24.26 9.21 20.70
CA SER A 259 -24.54 10.66 20.59
C SER A 259 -23.30 11.50 20.74
N ALA A 260 -22.97 12.30 19.79
CA ALA A 260 -23.10 13.75 19.84
C ALA A 260 -22.44 14.39 18.62
N SER A 261 -23.26 14.92 17.81
CA SER A 261 -23.22 16.08 16.97
C SER A 261 -22.10 17.07 17.30
N THR A 262 -21.23 17.38 16.32
CA THR A 262 -20.67 18.71 16.20
C THR A 262 -20.82 19.17 14.75
N ALA A 263 -21.78 20.04 14.56
CA ALA A 263 -22.13 20.68 13.33
C ALA A 263 -21.00 21.61 12.87
N LEU A 264 -20.45 21.38 11.70
CA LEU A 264 -19.72 22.37 10.94
C LEU A 264 -20.74 23.21 10.14
N THR A 265 -20.91 24.45 10.59
CA THR A 265 -21.79 25.44 10.01
C THR A 265 -21.23 25.89 8.67
N VAL A 266 -22.01 25.66 7.62
CA VAL A 266 -21.82 26.24 6.28
C VAL A 266 -22.44 27.63 6.30
N PRO A 267 -21.77 28.72 5.89
CA PRO A 267 -22.42 30.01 5.79
C PRO A 267 -23.32 30.05 4.57
N GLY A 268 -24.63 30.23 4.84
CA GLY A 268 -25.64 30.45 3.84
C GLY A 268 -25.43 31.74 3.07
N LYS A 269 -25.71 31.72 1.78
CA LYS A 269 -25.90 32.88 0.93
C LYS A 269 -27.22 33.58 1.32
N GLY A 270 -27.11 34.81 1.73
CA GLY A 270 -28.23 35.76 1.77
C GLY A 270 -28.28 36.53 0.44
N VAL A 271 -29.47 36.70 -0.05
CA VAL A 271 -30.05 37.50 -1.14
C VAL A 271 -29.20 38.66 -1.66
#